data_02ee0925773bb4792e0be9164a37e089
#
_entry.id   02ee0925773bb4792e0be9164a37e089
#
_cell.length_a   1.000
_cell.length_b   1.000
_cell.length_c   1.000
_cell.angle_alpha   90.00
_cell.angle_beta   90.00
_cell.angle_gamma   90.00
#
_symmetry.space_group_name_H-M   'P 1'
#
loop_
_entity.id
_entity.type
_entity.pdbx_description
1 polymer ?
#
loop_
_entity_poly.entity_id
_entity_poly.type
_entity_poly.pdbx_seq_one_letter_code
_entity_poly.pdbx_strand_id
1 'polypeptide(L)'
;MKKIGMGILMATLLISGCSRTNEDEQYWKDHGITDISSCENMDALKAAGDSVIKKKAAVYCDIDKNAAHLDQATAFVKEGYHALDISEYLNLPYYRDELTTRYIAYAKKSNKKAEDVVTHVNIGLDKPYFTDVDTLHEFSTTMVVNKYHKLPEGYEPKNMVKTPHACTIGKEFSCQSEPQYLVKEVADAFDDMVTAAKKEGFSMKAIASFRSYSYQKNLYDYNAEAQGKAYADAYYARPGQSEHNTGLALDVTFDNENFNEIEKSSHYPWFLSHLADFGFILRYPEDKVDITGYGYESWHIRYVGKDVAKQIYKSGLTLDEYDARKEQ
;
A
#
# COMPACT_ATOMS: atom_id res chain seq x y z
N MET A 1 52.07 -30.85 -52.60
CA MET A 1 51.54 -30.78 -51.25
C MET A 1 50.84 -29.40 -51.08
N LYS A 2 49.53 -29.37 -51.10
CA LYS A 2 48.71 -28.15 -51.11
C LYS A 2 48.53 -27.66 -49.68
N LYS A 3 48.87 -26.41 -49.41
CA LYS A 3 48.54 -25.73 -48.20
C LYS A 3 47.10 -25.21 -48.32
N ILE A 4 46.24 -25.65 -47.42
CA ILE A 4 44.86 -25.16 -47.25
C ILE A 4 44.92 -23.99 -46.27
N GLY A 5 44.62 -22.78 -46.76
CA GLY A 5 44.48 -21.62 -45.96
C GLY A 5 43.08 -21.60 -45.36
N MET A 6 43.03 -21.50 -44.04
CA MET A 6 41.79 -21.33 -43.25
C MET A 6 41.44 -19.84 -43.18
N GLY A 7 40.48 -19.44 -43.99
CA GLY A 7 39.94 -18.08 -43.94
C GLY A 7 39.07 -17.92 -42.74
N ILE A 8 39.42 -16.98 -41.86
CA ILE A 8 38.58 -16.50 -40.77
C ILE A 8 37.53 -15.60 -41.37
N LEU A 9 36.29 -16.06 -41.37
CA LEU A 9 35.13 -15.27 -41.71
C LEU A 9 34.80 -14.34 -40.52
N MET A 10 35.26 -13.11 -40.59
CA MET A 10 34.76 -12.05 -39.69
C MET A 10 33.30 -11.75 -40.06
N ALA A 11 32.37 -12.24 -39.24
CA ALA A 11 30.99 -11.76 -39.27
C ALA A 11 30.96 -10.34 -38.73
N THR A 12 30.95 -9.38 -39.61
CA THR A 12 30.57 -8.02 -39.29
C THR A 12 29.08 -8.02 -38.91
N LEU A 13 28.78 -7.91 -37.61
CA LEU A 13 27.46 -7.50 -37.16
C LEU A 13 27.22 -6.08 -37.75
N LEU A 14 26.44 -6.02 -38.79
CA LEU A 14 25.78 -4.83 -39.21
C LEU A 14 24.77 -4.48 -38.13
N ILE A 15 25.15 -3.57 -37.23
CA ILE A 15 24.20 -2.82 -36.46
C ILE A 15 23.44 -1.99 -37.51
N SER A 16 22.23 -2.45 -37.86
CA SER A 16 21.30 -1.64 -38.65
C SER A 16 20.86 -0.46 -37.79
N GLY A 17 21.68 0.58 -37.74
CA GLY A 17 21.20 1.88 -37.36
C GLY A 17 20.10 2.21 -38.35
N CYS A 18 18.86 2.35 -37.93
CA CYS A 18 17.81 2.95 -38.72
C CYS A 18 18.34 4.33 -39.22
N SER A 19 18.73 4.41 -40.52
CA SER A 19 19.01 5.67 -41.15
C SER A 19 17.68 6.39 -41.28
N ARG A 20 17.45 7.36 -40.38
CA ARG A 20 16.31 8.28 -40.46
C ARG A 20 16.34 8.95 -41.81
N THR A 21 15.22 8.93 -42.53
CA THR A 21 15.12 9.60 -43.83
C THR A 21 14.88 11.09 -43.66
N ASN A 22 15.27 11.91 -44.63
CA ASN A 22 14.94 13.34 -44.63
C ASN A 22 13.43 13.59 -44.51
N GLU A 23 12.60 12.65 -44.99
CA GLU A 23 11.14 12.71 -44.88
C GLU A 23 10.66 12.53 -43.45
N ASP A 24 11.30 11.67 -42.67
CA ASP A 24 10.96 11.47 -41.24
C ASP A 24 11.34 12.72 -40.43
N GLU A 25 12.51 13.30 -40.67
CA GLU A 25 12.92 14.55 -40.01
C GLU A 25 11.98 15.70 -40.33
N GLN A 26 11.56 15.83 -41.60
CA GLN A 26 10.62 16.88 -42.00
C GLN A 26 9.24 16.64 -41.36
N TYR A 27 8.75 15.39 -41.36
CA TYR A 27 7.50 15.01 -40.69
C TYR A 27 7.45 15.49 -39.24
N TRP A 28 8.52 15.28 -38.50
CA TRP A 28 8.56 15.65 -37.07
C TRP A 28 8.70 17.16 -36.88
N LYS A 29 9.50 17.84 -37.72
CA LYS A 29 9.59 19.31 -37.72
C LYS A 29 8.24 19.97 -38.00
N ASP A 30 7.45 19.42 -38.91
CA ASP A 30 6.10 19.90 -39.21
C ASP A 30 5.11 19.72 -38.03
N HIS A 31 5.47 18.84 -37.09
CA HIS A 31 4.72 18.63 -35.85
C HIS A 31 5.36 19.31 -34.62
N GLY A 32 6.30 20.21 -34.83
CA GLY A 32 6.91 21.04 -33.78
C GLY A 32 8.04 20.39 -33.01
N ILE A 33 8.58 19.25 -33.50
CA ILE A 33 9.72 18.56 -32.89
C ILE A 33 10.98 18.92 -33.67
N THR A 34 11.89 19.64 -33.02
CA THR A 34 13.14 20.10 -33.63
C THR A 34 14.33 19.19 -33.34
N ASP A 35 14.30 18.44 -32.25
CA ASP A 35 15.30 17.44 -31.86
C ASP A 35 14.65 16.09 -31.61
N ILE A 36 14.91 15.14 -32.50
CA ILE A 36 14.43 13.75 -32.43
C ILE A 36 15.51 12.79 -31.97
N SER A 37 16.69 13.28 -31.62
CA SER A 37 17.85 12.46 -31.29
C SER A 37 17.66 11.70 -29.96
N SER A 38 16.83 12.23 -29.08
CA SER A 38 16.50 11.66 -27.77
C SER A 38 15.33 10.67 -27.81
N CYS A 39 14.68 10.46 -28.96
CA CYS A 39 13.45 9.66 -29.07
C CYS A 39 13.71 8.33 -29.78
N GLU A 40 13.68 7.24 -29.05
CA GLU A 40 13.98 5.90 -29.58
C GLU A 40 12.78 5.24 -30.28
N ASN A 41 11.53 5.63 -29.96
CA ASN A 41 10.29 4.99 -30.42
C ASN A 41 9.45 5.82 -31.38
N MET A 42 10.08 6.59 -32.24
CA MET A 42 9.40 7.45 -33.21
C MET A 42 8.44 6.71 -34.13
N ASP A 43 8.78 5.50 -34.56
CA ASP A 43 7.93 4.68 -35.43
C ASP A 43 6.65 4.25 -34.75
N ALA A 44 6.71 3.91 -33.47
CA ALA A 44 5.53 3.57 -32.68
C ALA A 44 4.60 4.78 -32.48
N LEU A 45 5.17 5.96 -32.21
CA LEU A 45 4.43 7.22 -32.15
C LEU A 45 3.76 7.56 -33.48
N LYS A 46 4.48 7.37 -34.59
CA LYS A 46 3.96 7.60 -35.96
C LYS A 46 2.83 6.62 -36.28
N ALA A 47 2.97 5.35 -35.92
CA ALA A 47 1.99 4.30 -36.14
C ALA A 47 0.71 4.49 -35.30
N ALA A 48 0.79 5.11 -34.13
CA ALA A 48 -0.36 5.41 -33.28
C ALA A 48 -1.41 6.32 -33.93
N GLY A 49 -1.01 7.06 -35.00
CA GLY A 49 -1.94 7.74 -35.91
C GLY A 49 -2.78 8.89 -35.34
N ASP A 50 -2.75 9.07 -34.03
CA ASP A 50 -3.57 10.01 -33.28
C ASP A 50 -3.03 11.46 -33.42
N SER A 51 -3.91 12.38 -33.82
CA SER A 51 -3.52 13.79 -34.00
C SER A 51 -3.07 14.47 -32.70
N VAL A 52 -3.55 13.97 -31.54
CA VAL A 52 -3.15 14.47 -30.22
C VAL A 52 -1.75 14.00 -29.88
N ILE A 53 -1.42 12.73 -30.16
CA ILE A 53 -0.08 12.16 -29.97
C ILE A 53 0.91 12.91 -30.87
N LYS A 54 0.59 13.11 -32.15
CA LYS A 54 1.43 13.84 -33.09
C LYS A 54 1.75 15.27 -32.63
N LYS A 55 0.77 16.01 -32.13
CA LYS A 55 0.95 17.34 -31.56
C LYS A 55 1.81 17.40 -30.31
N LYS A 56 1.89 16.30 -29.57
CA LYS A 56 2.60 16.20 -28.29
C LYS A 56 3.84 15.28 -28.36
N ALA A 57 4.26 14.89 -29.56
CA ALA A 57 5.35 13.94 -29.73
C ALA A 57 6.69 14.43 -29.15
N ALA A 58 6.97 15.76 -29.21
CA ALA A 58 8.15 16.34 -28.57
C ALA A 58 8.19 16.08 -27.06
N VAL A 59 7.04 16.24 -26.45
CA VAL A 59 6.78 15.99 -25.04
C VAL A 59 6.97 14.51 -24.69
N TYR A 60 6.61 13.63 -25.59
CA TYR A 60 6.79 12.17 -25.45
C TYR A 60 8.25 11.75 -25.45
N CYS A 61 9.06 12.37 -26.30
CA CYS A 61 10.48 12.06 -26.39
C CYS A 61 11.25 12.41 -25.11
N ASP A 62 10.76 13.42 -24.38
CA ASP A 62 11.34 13.81 -23.07
C ASP A 62 10.95 12.88 -21.92
N ILE A 63 9.82 12.16 -22.03
CA ILE A 63 9.31 11.31 -20.96
C ILE A 63 9.89 9.90 -21.03
N ASP A 64 9.95 9.32 -22.22
CA ASP A 64 10.30 7.92 -22.38
C ASP A 64 11.70 7.73 -22.96
N LYS A 65 12.72 8.03 -22.16
CA LYS A 65 14.11 7.71 -22.50
C LYS A 65 14.37 6.21 -22.60
N ASN A 66 13.44 5.36 -22.10
CA ASN A 66 13.63 3.93 -21.99
C ASN A 66 12.60 3.09 -22.75
N ALA A 67 11.68 3.66 -23.49
CA ALA A 67 10.61 2.95 -24.24
C ALA A 67 9.70 2.02 -23.40
N ALA A 68 9.96 1.86 -22.10
CA ALA A 68 9.28 0.89 -21.26
C ALA A 68 7.79 1.20 -21.03
N HIS A 69 7.41 2.50 -21.11
CA HIS A 69 6.06 2.97 -20.75
C HIS A 69 5.33 3.67 -21.92
N LEU A 70 5.69 3.36 -23.18
CA LEU A 70 5.12 4.05 -24.35
C LEU A 70 3.59 3.90 -24.45
N ASP A 71 3.06 2.71 -24.19
CA ASP A 71 1.61 2.44 -24.21
C ASP A 71 0.88 3.22 -23.12
N GLN A 72 1.46 3.28 -21.91
CA GLN A 72 0.94 4.01 -20.75
C GLN A 72 0.93 5.51 -21.02
N ALA A 73 2.07 6.05 -21.50
CA ALA A 73 2.16 7.45 -21.89
C ALA A 73 1.15 7.79 -23.00
N THR A 74 0.97 6.90 -24.00
CA THR A 74 -0.05 7.05 -25.04
C THR A 74 -1.45 7.15 -24.47
N ALA A 75 -1.79 6.33 -23.48
CA ALA A 75 -3.09 6.38 -22.82
C ALA A 75 -3.34 7.75 -22.14
N PHE A 76 -2.35 8.27 -21.41
CA PHE A 76 -2.42 9.60 -20.78
C PHE A 76 -2.59 10.72 -21.81
N VAL A 77 -1.81 10.71 -22.92
CA VAL A 77 -1.90 11.73 -23.97
C VAL A 77 -3.28 11.74 -24.64
N LYS A 78 -3.87 10.57 -24.91
CA LYS A 78 -5.24 10.46 -25.46
C LYS A 78 -6.27 11.15 -24.57
N GLU A 79 -6.06 11.12 -23.27
CA GLU A 79 -6.93 11.74 -22.27
C GLU A 79 -6.57 13.21 -21.96
N GLY A 80 -5.61 13.78 -22.70
CA GLY A 80 -5.30 15.20 -22.67
C GLY A 80 -4.20 15.62 -21.71
N TYR A 81 -3.50 14.68 -21.07
CA TYR A 81 -2.38 15.00 -20.18
C TYR A 81 -1.17 15.53 -20.94
N HIS A 82 -0.40 16.38 -20.27
CA HIS A 82 0.88 16.92 -20.78
C HIS A 82 2.05 16.09 -20.26
N ALA A 83 3.23 16.29 -20.83
CA ALA A 83 4.43 15.53 -20.51
C ALA A 83 4.84 15.58 -19.05
N LEU A 84 4.89 16.78 -18.49
CA LEU A 84 5.26 16.93 -17.08
C LEU A 84 4.30 16.19 -16.18
N ASP A 85 2.99 16.26 -16.47
CA ASP A 85 1.98 15.54 -15.73
C ASP A 85 2.16 14.01 -15.85
N ILE A 86 2.47 13.52 -17.06
CA ILE A 86 2.69 12.09 -17.32
C ILE A 86 3.94 11.59 -16.61
N SER A 87 5.04 12.35 -16.64
CA SER A 87 6.28 11.98 -15.97
C SER A 87 6.15 11.87 -14.46
N GLU A 88 5.25 12.66 -13.84
CA GLU A 88 4.92 12.56 -12.42
C GLU A 88 4.34 11.18 -12.06
N TYR A 89 3.60 10.53 -12.97
CA TYR A 89 3.08 9.17 -12.79
C TYR A 89 4.14 8.11 -13.06
N LEU A 90 4.73 8.14 -14.27
CA LEU A 90 5.60 7.06 -14.75
C LEU A 90 6.94 6.96 -14.01
N ASN A 91 7.39 8.03 -13.36
CA ASN A 91 8.61 8.03 -12.55
C ASN A 91 8.40 7.54 -11.10
N LEU A 92 7.16 7.23 -10.71
CA LEU A 92 6.92 6.66 -9.39
C LEU A 92 7.38 5.19 -9.35
N PRO A 93 8.27 4.81 -8.43
CA PRO A 93 8.83 3.45 -8.41
C PRO A 93 7.79 2.34 -8.12
N TYR A 94 6.60 2.74 -7.68
CA TYR A 94 5.46 1.87 -7.41
C TYR A 94 4.31 2.04 -8.42
N TYR A 95 4.58 2.69 -9.56
CA TYR A 95 3.62 2.74 -10.67
C TYR A 95 3.44 1.35 -11.27
N ARG A 96 2.19 0.98 -11.60
CA ARG A 96 1.81 -0.32 -12.15
C ARG A 96 1.20 -0.14 -13.52
N ASP A 97 1.86 -0.64 -14.54
CA ASP A 97 1.48 -0.47 -15.94
C ASP A 97 0.03 -0.92 -16.22
N GLU A 98 -0.36 -2.04 -15.65
CA GLU A 98 -1.70 -2.63 -15.80
C GLU A 98 -2.82 -1.79 -15.16
N LEU A 99 -2.49 -0.86 -14.27
CA LEU A 99 -3.46 0.03 -13.62
C LEU A 99 -3.60 1.41 -14.28
N THR A 100 -2.87 1.68 -15.36
CA THR A 100 -2.85 2.99 -16.04
C THR A 100 -4.24 3.57 -16.29
N THR A 101 -5.15 2.78 -16.82
CA THR A 101 -6.53 3.22 -17.11
C THR A 101 -7.27 3.62 -15.84
N ARG A 102 -7.03 2.91 -14.72
CA ARG A 102 -7.63 3.23 -13.43
C ARG A 102 -7.05 4.51 -12.85
N TYR A 103 -5.73 4.73 -12.95
CA TYR A 103 -5.10 5.97 -12.53
C TYR A 103 -5.70 7.17 -13.25
N ILE A 104 -5.81 7.12 -14.58
CA ILE A 104 -6.41 8.17 -15.39
C ILE A 104 -7.86 8.44 -14.97
N ALA A 105 -8.66 7.39 -14.81
CA ALA A 105 -10.06 7.52 -14.43
C ALA A 105 -10.25 8.11 -13.03
N TYR A 106 -9.38 7.73 -12.08
CA TYR A 106 -9.41 8.23 -10.72
C TYR A 106 -8.91 9.68 -10.64
N ALA A 107 -7.84 10.02 -11.34
CA ALA A 107 -7.30 11.38 -11.40
C ALA A 107 -8.34 12.39 -11.88
N LYS A 108 -9.09 12.07 -12.93
CA LYS A 108 -10.16 12.93 -13.47
C LYS A 108 -11.28 13.25 -12.46
N LYS A 109 -11.50 12.37 -11.50
CA LYS A 109 -12.56 12.51 -10.50
C LYS A 109 -12.09 13.15 -9.21
N SER A 110 -10.81 12.94 -8.85
CA SER A 110 -10.31 13.23 -7.50
C SER A 110 -9.55 14.55 -7.39
N ASN A 111 -9.07 15.11 -8.49
CA ASN A 111 -8.21 16.30 -8.53
C ASN A 111 -6.98 16.19 -7.58
N LYS A 112 -6.44 14.96 -7.43
CA LYS A 112 -5.28 14.66 -6.59
C LYS A 112 -3.99 14.70 -7.39
N LYS A 113 -2.84 14.84 -6.71
CA LYS A 113 -1.52 14.72 -7.33
C LYS A 113 -1.26 13.28 -7.79
N ALA A 114 -0.34 13.11 -8.74
CA ALA A 114 0.02 11.81 -9.29
C ALA A 114 0.39 10.78 -8.21
N GLU A 115 1.19 11.18 -7.24
CA GLU A 115 1.58 10.34 -6.10
C GLU A 115 0.38 9.79 -5.33
N ASP A 116 -0.59 10.66 -4.99
CA ASP A 116 -1.80 10.25 -4.27
C ASP A 116 -2.71 9.38 -5.14
N VAL A 117 -2.84 9.71 -6.44
CA VAL A 117 -3.64 8.93 -7.39
C VAL A 117 -3.11 7.51 -7.48
N VAL A 118 -1.81 7.34 -7.69
CA VAL A 118 -1.18 6.01 -7.81
C VAL A 118 -1.31 5.25 -6.50
N THR A 119 -1.00 5.89 -5.36
CA THR A 119 -1.15 5.27 -4.04
C THR A 119 -2.59 4.81 -3.79
N HIS A 120 -3.58 5.67 -4.02
CA HIS A 120 -4.99 5.37 -3.76
C HIS A 120 -5.52 4.23 -4.63
N VAL A 121 -5.16 4.22 -5.92
CA VAL A 121 -5.57 3.15 -6.83
C VAL A 121 -4.86 1.83 -6.51
N ASN A 122 -3.60 1.88 -6.09
CA ASN A 122 -2.88 0.70 -5.63
C ASN A 122 -3.49 0.08 -4.36
N ILE A 123 -4.04 0.92 -3.46
CA ILE A 123 -4.82 0.47 -2.29
C ILE A 123 -6.17 -0.12 -2.73
N GLY A 124 -6.77 0.38 -3.82
CA GLY A 124 -8.12 0.03 -4.28
C GLY A 124 -9.19 1.10 -4.00
N LEU A 125 -8.81 2.31 -3.53
CA LEU A 125 -9.74 3.38 -3.14
C LEU A 125 -10.55 3.99 -4.31
N ASP A 126 -10.25 3.62 -5.53
CA ASP A 126 -11.05 3.94 -6.72
C ASP A 126 -12.28 3.03 -6.89
N LYS A 127 -12.39 1.97 -6.07
CA LYS A 127 -13.49 1.00 -6.03
C LYS A 127 -14.27 1.10 -4.73
N PRO A 128 -15.56 0.72 -4.72
CA PRO A 128 -16.30 0.56 -3.46
C PRO A 128 -15.65 -0.48 -2.55
N TYR A 129 -15.70 -0.27 -1.23
CA TYR A 129 -15.26 -1.27 -0.26
C TYR A 129 -15.94 -2.62 -0.46
N PHE A 130 -15.23 -3.69 -0.19
CA PHE A 130 -15.68 -5.07 -0.32
C PHE A 130 -15.97 -5.52 -1.77
N THR A 131 -15.49 -4.75 -2.77
CA THR A 131 -15.50 -5.15 -4.17
C THR A 131 -14.16 -5.80 -4.51
N ASP A 132 -14.18 -6.94 -5.19
CA ASP A 132 -12.98 -7.68 -5.61
C ASP A 132 -12.00 -7.90 -4.43
N VAL A 133 -12.50 -8.47 -3.32
CA VAL A 133 -11.69 -8.72 -2.13
C VAL A 133 -10.73 -9.87 -2.40
N ASP A 134 -9.45 -9.56 -2.42
CA ASP A 134 -8.38 -10.53 -2.65
C ASP A 134 -8.11 -11.36 -1.39
N THR A 135 -7.93 -12.67 -1.57
CA THR A 135 -7.50 -13.57 -0.50
C THR A 135 -5.97 -13.62 -0.47
N LEU A 136 -5.40 -13.30 0.68
CA LEU A 136 -3.95 -13.33 0.87
C LEU A 136 -3.43 -14.78 0.83
N HIS A 137 -2.29 -14.98 0.17
CA HIS A 137 -1.60 -16.26 0.07
C HIS A 137 -0.20 -16.22 0.69
N GLU A 138 0.34 -15.01 0.90
CA GLU A 138 1.61 -14.79 1.58
C GLU A 138 1.38 -14.06 2.90
N PHE A 139 2.08 -14.50 3.94
CA PHE A 139 1.88 -14.03 5.31
C PHE A 139 3.19 -13.48 5.86
N SER A 140 3.18 -12.18 6.15
CA SER A 140 4.32 -11.47 6.73
C SER A 140 3.85 -10.52 7.83
N THR A 141 4.77 -9.94 8.57
CA THR A 141 4.43 -8.90 9.56
C THR A 141 3.86 -7.63 8.91
N THR A 142 4.16 -7.41 7.63
CA THR A 142 3.70 -6.23 6.87
C THR A 142 2.51 -6.52 5.95
N MET A 143 1.90 -7.72 6.02
CA MET A 143 0.70 -8.02 5.23
C MET A 143 -0.43 -7.06 5.59
N VAL A 144 -1.15 -6.58 4.58
CA VAL A 144 -2.31 -5.70 4.75
C VAL A 144 -3.57 -6.51 4.75
N VAL A 145 -4.29 -6.49 5.88
CA VAL A 145 -5.63 -7.06 6.02
C VAL A 145 -6.61 -5.90 6.21
N ASN A 146 -7.54 -5.74 5.27
CA ASN A 146 -8.43 -4.58 5.23
C ASN A 146 -9.73 -4.89 4.45
N LYS A 147 -10.44 -3.87 3.98
CA LYS A 147 -11.69 -4.02 3.22
C LYS A 147 -11.52 -4.55 1.79
N TYR A 148 -10.26 -4.66 1.30
CA TYR A 148 -9.90 -5.18 -0.02
C TYR A 148 -9.11 -6.48 0.04
N HIS A 149 -8.50 -6.81 1.19
CA HIS A 149 -7.67 -7.99 1.38
C HIS A 149 -8.12 -8.78 2.61
N LYS A 150 -8.28 -10.09 2.46
CA LYS A 150 -8.71 -10.97 3.54
C LYS A 150 -7.77 -12.16 3.72
N LEU A 151 -7.69 -12.65 4.91
CA LEU A 151 -7.11 -13.95 5.23
C LEU A 151 -8.01 -15.08 4.71
N PRO A 152 -7.46 -16.23 4.31
CA PRO A 152 -8.27 -17.38 3.95
C PRO A 152 -9.05 -17.89 5.16
N GLU A 153 -10.20 -18.49 4.91
CA GLU A 153 -10.96 -19.20 5.97
C GLU A 153 -10.08 -20.29 6.58
N GLY A 154 -10.06 -20.36 7.91
CA GLY A 154 -9.21 -21.31 8.64
C GLY A 154 -7.75 -20.86 8.78
N TYR A 155 -7.40 -19.62 8.40
CA TYR A 155 -6.07 -19.10 8.71
C TYR A 155 -5.83 -19.07 10.22
N GLU A 156 -4.73 -19.64 10.64
CA GLU A 156 -4.24 -19.63 12.02
C GLU A 156 -2.78 -19.14 12.05
N PRO A 157 -2.50 -18.08 12.83
CA PRO A 157 -1.12 -17.62 12.98
C PRO A 157 -0.26 -18.69 13.63
N LYS A 158 1.01 -18.77 13.20
CA LYS A 158 2.00 -19.69 13.79
C LYS A 158 2.64 -19.07 15.03
N ASN A 159 3.20 -19.92 15.89
CA ASN A 159 3.98 -19.52 17.07
C ASN A 159 3.22 -18.60 18.04
N MET A 160 1.95 -18.87 18.26
CA MET A 160 1.13 -18.12 19.19
C MET A 160 1.51 -18.44 20.65
N VAL A 161 1.62 -17.39 21.47
CA VAL A 161 1.84 -17.47 22.91
C VAL A 161 0.77 -16.65 23.64
N LYS A 162 0.60 -16.87 24.94
CA LYS A 162 -0.31 -16.04 25.75
C LYS A 162 0.14 -14.58 25.69
N THR A 163 -0.81 -13.68 25.51
CA THR A 163 -0.56 -12.25 25.52
C THR A 163 -0.07 -11.80 26.91
N PRO A 164 1.13 -11.22 27.04
CA PRO A 164 1.57 -10.65 28.30
C PRO A 164 0.69 -9.45 28.67
N HIS A 165 0.55 -9.20 29.97
CA HIS A 165 -0.25 -8.08 30.49
C HIS A 165 -1.68 -7.99 29.95
N ALA A 166 -2.27 -9.13 29.56
CA ALA A 166 -3.66 -9.16 29.15
C ALA A 166 -4.59 -8.76 30.30
N CYS A 167 -5.68 -8.07 29.99
CA CYS A 167 -6.76 -7.82 30.95
C CYS A 167 -7.37 -9.13 31.45
N THR A 168 -8.03 -9.09 32.61
CA THR A 168 -8.69 -10.26 33.19
C THR A 168 -10.14 -10.32 32.73
N ILE A 169 -10.50 -11.40 32.02
CA ILE A 169 -11.87 -11.62 31.54
C ILE A 169 -12.87 -11.53 32.71
N GLY A 170 -13.91 -10.72 32.53
CA GLY A 170 -14.97 -10.48 33.50
C GLY A 170 -14.60 -9.57 34.67
N LYS A 171 -13.39 -9.01 34.72
CA LYS A 171 -12.97 -8.03 35.74
C LYS A 171 -12.81 -6.63 35.19
N GLU A 172 -12.20 -6.51 34.00
CA GLU A 172 -12.07 -5.22 33.33
C GLU A 172 -13.16 -5.04 32.28
N PHE A 173 -13.67 -3.81 32.21
CA PHE A 173 -14.62 -3.43 31.17
C PHE A 173 -13.97 -3.60 29.78
N SER A 174 -14.71 -4.16 28.84
CA SER A 174 -14.29 -4.38 27.44
C SER A 174 -13.14 -5.37 27.23
N CYS A 175 -12.72 -6.14 28.26
CA CYS A 175 -11.78 -7.23 28.05
C CYS A 175 -12.38 -8.27 27.11
N GLN A 176 -11.64 -8.67 26.07
CA GLN A 176 -12.03 -9.74 25.15
C GLN A 176 -12.47 -10.98 25.92
N SER A 177 -13.59 -11.60 25.51
CA SER A 177 -14.20 -12.74 26.23
C SER A 177 -13.46 -14.07 26.05
N GLU A 178 -12.56 -14.16 25.05
CA GLU A 178 -11.71 -15.35 24.85
C GLU A 178 -10.30 -15.13 25.44
N PRO A 179 -9.56 -16.20 25.75
CA PRO A 179 -8.16 -16.11 26.14
C PRO A 179 -7.33 -15.40 25.06
N GLN A 180 -6.45 -14.53 25.49
CA GLN A 180 -5.69 -13.67 24.60
C GLN A 180 -4.35 -14.31 24.22
N TYR A 181 -4.05 -14.28 22.92
CA TYR A 181 -2.82 -14.78 22.33
C TYR A 181 -2.27 -13.79 21.31
N LEU A 182 -0.95 -13.78 21.13
CA LEU A 182 -0.24 -13.05 20.07
C LEU A 182 0.82 -13.96 19.45
N VAL A 183 1.24 -13.65 18.25
CA VAL A 183 2.48 -14.20 17.70
C VAL A 183 3.61 -13.87 18.65
N LYS A 184 4.51 -14.82 18.92
CA LYS A 184 5.55 -14.68 19.96
C LYS A 184 6.35 -13.39 19.84
N GLU A 185 6.78 -13.04 18.64
CA GLU A 185 7.53 -11.81 18.39
C GLU A 185 6.76 -10.55 18.81
N VAL A 186 5.46 -10.53 18.57
CA VAL A 186 4.57 -9.41 18.97
C VAL A 186 4.40 -9.38 20.48
N ALA A 187 4.24 -10.55 21.11
CA ALA A 187 4.13 -10.65 22.57
C ALA A 187 5.40 -10.15 23.27
N ASP A 188 6.59 -10.53 22.75
CA ASP A 188 7.87 -10.08 23.28
C ASP A 188 8.03 -8.55 23.13
N ALA A 189 7.68 -8.00 21.95
CA ALA A 189 7.72 -6.56 21.69
C ALA A 189 6.75 -5.77 22.58
N PHE A 190 5.57 -6.31 22.84
CA PHE A 190 4.60 -5.70 23.74
C PHE A 190 5.04 -5.74 25.20
N ASP A 191 5.66 -6.84 25.68
CA ASP A 191 6.23 -6.95 27.01
C ASP A 191 7.36 -5.93 27.25
N ASP A 192 8.24 -5.75 26.25
CA ASP A 192 9.28 -4.73 26.25
C ASP A 192 8.67 -3.32 26.36
N MET A 193 7.63 -3.01 25.59
CA MET A 193 6.94 -1.71 25.60
C MET A 193 6.28 -1.43 26.96
N VAL A 194 5.58 -2.44 27.54
CA VAL A 194 5.00 -2.30 28.89
C VAL A 194 6.08 -2.11 29.94
N THR A 195 7.21 -2.79 29.80
CA THR A 195 8.37 -2.61 30.72
C THR A 195 8.93 -1.19 30.63
N ALA A 196 8.97 -0.59 29.42
CA ALA A 196 9.37 0.80 29.25
C ALA A 196 8.34 1.77 29.84
N ALA A 197 7.05 1.57 29.59
CA ALA A 197 5.97 2.39 30.17
C ALA A 197 6.00 2.43 31.69
N LYS A 198 6.30 1.29 32.35
CA LYS A 198 6.47 1.24 33.82
C LYS A 198 7.58 2.12 34.34
N LYS A 199 8.68 2.29 33.58
CA LYS A 199 9.78 3.20 33.97
C LYS A 199 9.35 4.67 33.88
N GLU A 200 8.39 4.97 33.02
CA GLU A 200 7.77 6.30 32.88
C GLU A 200 6.63 6.52 33.87
N GLY A 201 6.32 5.52 34.72
CA GLY A 201 5.40 5.66 35.85
C GLY A 201 3.94 5.27 35.54
N PHE A 202 3.64 4.59 34.44
CA PHE A 202 2.29 4.12 34.15
C PHE A 202 2.27 2.64 33.72
N SER A 203 1.09 2.02 33.84
CA SER A 203 0.88 0.64 33.40
C SER A 203 0.13 0.58 32.07
N MET A 204 0.37 -0.48 31.31
CA MET A 204 -0.32 -0.74 30.05
C MET A 204 -0.84 -2.18 30.03
N LYS A 205 -2.05 -2.39 29.49
CA LYS A 205 -2.66 -3.71 29.37
C LYS A 205 -3.20 -3.92 27.95
N ALA A 206 -3.18 -5.17 27.49
CA ALA A 206 -3.91 -5.58 26.30
C ALA A 206 -5.39 -5.85 26.66
N ILE A 207 -6.31 -5.20 25.97
CA ILE A 207 -7.76 -5.38 26.09
C ILE A 207 -8.26 -6.47 25.15
N ALA A 208 -7.74 -6.51 23.95
CA ALA A 208 -7.98 -7.54 22.96
C ALA A 208 -6.70 -7.80 22.16
N SER A 209 -6.58 -9.03 21.66
CA SER A 209 -5.45 -9.45 20.84
C SER A 209 -5.93 -10.36 19.70
N PHE A 210 -5.37 -11.54 19.50
CA PHE A 210 -5.86 -12.45 18.47
C PHE A 210 -7.36 -12.76 18.66
N ARG A 211 -8.10 -12.70 17.57
CA ARG A 211 -9.48 -13.19 17.45
C ARG A 211 -9.52 -14.24 16.36
N SER A 212 -10.11 -15.39 16.65
CA SER A 212 -10.32 -16.43 15.65
C SER A 212 -11.27 -15.95 14.54
N TYR A 213 -11.22 -16.59 13.38
CA TYR A 213 -12.17 -16.30 12.30
C TYR A 213 -13.63 -16.42 12.78
N SER A 214 -13.93 -17.47 13.56
CA SER A 214 -15.27 -17.71 14.11
C SER A 214 -15.68 -16.65 15.13
N TYR A 215 -14.77 -16.20 15.98
CA TYR A 215 -15.04 -15.10 16.91
C TYR A 215 -15.39 -13.82 16.14
N GLN A 216 -14.58 -13.45 15.17
CA GLN A 216 -14.82 -12.25 14.36
C GLN A 216 -16.13 -12.35 13.57
N LYS A 217 -16.46 -13.53 13.06
CA LYS A 217 -17.74 -13.78 12.39
C LYS A 217 -18.92 -13.52 13.32
N ASN A 218 -18.89 -14.09 14.52
CA ASN A 218 -19.96 -13.91 15.49
C ASN A 218 -20.09 -12.43 15.92
N LEU A 219 -18.97 -11.75 16.12
CA LEU A 219 -18.94 -10.33 16.46
C LEU A 219 -19.55 -9.46 15.37
N TYR A 220 -19.17 -9.72 14.11
CA TYR A 220 -19.71 -8.99 12.96
C TYR A 220 -21.21 -9.26 12.77
N ASP A 221 -21.62 -10.55 12.78
CA ASP A 221 -23.01 -10.96 12.57
C ASP A 221 -23.93 -10.39 13.64
N TYR A 222 -23.51 -10.43 14.92
CA TYR A 222 -24.26 -9.83 16.03
C TYR A 222 -24.51 -8.34 15.81
N ASN A 223 -23.50 -7.58 15.42
CA ASN A 223 -23.64 -6.13 15.19
C ASN A 223 -24.42 -5.83 13.89
N ALA A 224 -24.27 -6.65 12.87
CA ALA A 224 -25.05 -6.53 11.65
C ALA A 224 -26.55 -6.79 11.86
N GLU A 225 -26.89 -7.75 12.72
CA GLU A 225 -28.27 -8.05 13.11
C GLU A 225 -28.84 -6.94 14.01
N ALA A 226 -28.09 -6.49 15.03
CA ALA A 226 -28.57 -5.52 16.00
C ALA A 226 -28.69 -4.09 15.46
N GLN A 227 -27.77 -3.65 14.57
CA GLN A 227 -27.63 -2.27 14.15
C GLN A 227 -27.66 -2.07 12.63
N GLY A 228 -27.75 -3.16 11.88
CA GLY A 228 -27.74 -3.16 10.43
C GLY A 228 -26.36 -3.31 9.81
N LYS A 229 -26.33 -3.90 8.60
CA LYS A 229 -25.09 -4.22 7.88
C LYS A 229 -24.22 -3.00 7.59
N ALA A 230 -24.82 -1.87 7.24
CA ALA A 230 -24.07 -0.64 6.95
C ALA A 230 -23.30 -0.14 8.18
N TYR A 231 -23.91 -0.23 9.37
CA TYR A 231 -23.24 0.08 10.62
C TYR A 231 -22.11 -0.93 10.91
N ALA A 232 -22.39 -2.23 10.78
CA ALA A 232 -21.38 -3.25 10.98
C ALA A 232 -20.18 -3.06 10.02
N ASP A 233 -20.42 -2.80 8.74
CA ASP A 233 -19.37 -2.55 7.74
C ASP A 233 -18.53 -1.28 8.04
N ALA A 234 -19.06 -0.32 8.78
CA ALA A 234 -18.36 0.90 9.16
C ALA A 234 -17.44 0.72 10.38
N TYR A 235 -17.85 -0.13 11.34
CA TYR A 235 -17.19 -0.21 12.66
C TYR A 235 -16.61 -1.59 12.99
N TYR A 236 -16.96 -2.63 12.25
CA TYR A 236 -16.50 -4.00 12.49
C TYR A 236 -15.94 -4.62 11.21
N ALA A 237 -14.76 -5.18 11.30
CA ALA A 237 -14.20 -5.92 10.18
C ALA A 237 -14.98 -7.21 9.93
N ARG A 238 -15.20 -7.54 8.65
CA ARG A 238 -15.76 -8.84 8.27
C ARG A 238 -14.79 -9.97 8.61
N PRO A 239 -15.27 -11.22 8.77
CA PRO A 239 -14.41 -12.38 9.03
C PRO A 239 -13.28 -12.49 8.01
N GLY A 240 -12.04 -12.67 8.51
CA GLY A 240 -10.84 -12.68 7.68
C GLY A 240 -10.31 -11.30 7.26
N GLN A 241 -11.08 -10.21 7.48
CA GLN A 241 -10.68 -8.83 7.17
C GLN A 241 -10.30 -8.02 8.42
N SER A 242 -10.21 -8.67 9.58
CA SER A 242 -9.75 -8.08 10.84
C SER A 242 -8.26 -8.32 11.05
N GLU A 243 -7.52 -7.29 11.42
CA GLU A 243 -6.11 -7.44 11.80
C GLU A 243 -5.91 -8.31 13.03
N HIS A 244 -6.90 -8.38 13.93
CA HIS A 244 -6.87 -9.32 15.06
C HIS A 244 -6.81 -10.78 14.62
N ASN A 245 -7.30 -11.13 13.43
CA ASN A 245 -7.16 -12.49 12.92
C ASN A 245 -5.70 -12.84 12.55
N THR A 246 -4.81 -11.85 12.44
CA THR A 246 -3.40 -12.07 12.13
C THR A 246 -2.55 -12.47 13.33
N GLY A 247 -3.00 -12.18 14.55
CA GLY A 247 -2.18 -12.26 15.77
C GLY A 247 -1.07 -11.20 15.85
N LEU A 248 -1.12 -10.17 14.97
CA LEU A 248 -0.15 -9.08 14.89
C LEU A 248 -0.70 -7.75 15.44
N ALA A 249 -1.99 -7.70 15.80
CA ALA A 249 -2.65 -6.50 16.31
C ALA A 249 -3.20 -6.73 17.71
N LEU A 250 -3.26 -5.66 18.49
CA LEU A 250 -3.87 -5.66 19.81
C LEU A 250 -4.44 -4.29 20.16
N ASP A 251 -5.48 -4.31 20.99
CA ASP A 251 -6.08 -3.11 21.58
C ASP A 251 -5.50 -2.93 22.99
N VAL A 252 -5.13 -1.70 23.35
CA VAL A 252 -4.46 -1.39 24.61
C VAL A 252 -5.21 -0.34 25.44
N THR A 253 -4.95 -0.36 26.76
CA THR A 253 -5.36 0.71 27.68
C THR A 253 -4.24 1.01 28.67
N PHE A 254 -4.33 2.18 29.35
CA PHE A 254 -3.40 2.64 30.38
C PHE A 254 -4.11 2.71 31.73
N ASP A 255 -3.44 2.28 32.79
CA ASP A 255 -3.86 2.45 34.21
C ASP A 255 -5.36 2.19 34.49
N ASN A 256 -6.00 1.28 33.72
CA ASN A 256 -7.44 0.99 33.74
C ASN A 256 -8.33 2.15 33.25
N GLU A 257 -7.80 3.06 32.45
CA GLU A 257 -8.57 4.10 31.76
C GLU A 257 -9.54 3.48 30.75
N ASN A 258 -10.53 4.26 30.32
CA ASN A 258 -11.42 3.85 29.25
C ASN A 258 -10.64 3.71 27.93
N PHE A 259 -10.49 2.52 27.39
CA PHE A 259 -9.68 2.28 26.20
C PHE A 259 -10.18 3.08 24.99
N ASN A 260 -11.47 3.38 24.89
CA ASN A 260 -12.03 4.20 23.80
C ASN A 260 -11.61 5.67 23.87
N GLU A 261 -10.92 6.09 24.90
CA GLU A 261 -10.56 7.48 25.16
C GLU A 261 -9.11 7.65 25.61
N ILE A 262 -8.24 6.66 25.32
CA ILE A 262 -6.83 6.72 25.78
C ILE A 262 -6.05 7.89 25.18
N GLU A 263 -6.51 8.47 24.08
CA GLU A 263 -5.95 9.70 23.50
C GLU A 263 -6.08 10.91 24.44
N LYS A 264 -6.97 10.86 25.44
CA LYS A 264 -7.12 11.90 26.48
C LYS A 264 -6.15 11.72 27.64
N SER A 265 -5.48 10.57 27.71
CA SER A 265 -4.49 10.27 28.76
C SER A 265 -3.26 11.14 28.63
N SER A 266 -2.69 11.56 29.77
CA SER A 266 -1.39 12.24 29.81
C SER A 266 -0.24 11.35 29.30
N HIS A 267 -0.44 10.03 29.22
CA HIS A 267 0.55 9.07 28.76
C HIS A 267 0.52 8.85 27.24
N TYR A 268 -0.54 9.30 26.56
CA TYR A 268 -0.73 9.07 25.12
C TYR A 268 0.37 9.68 24.23
N PRO A 269 0.91 10.89 24.51
CA PRO A 269 2.01 11.43 23.72
C PRO A 269 3.29 10.56 23.79
N TRP A 270 3.61 10.01 24.97
CA TRP A 270 4.71 9.05 25.12
C TRP A 270 4.44 7.79 24.29
N PHE A 271 3.25 7.23 24.43
CA PHE A 271 2.85 6.04 23.70
C PHE A 271 3.03 6.20 22.19
N LEU A 272 2.46 7.25 21.58
CA LEU A 272 2.57 7.51 20.15
C LEU A 272 4.03 7.65 19.68
N SER A 273 4.84 8.38 20.46
CA SER A 273 6.23 8.66 20.07
C SER A 273 7.14 7.43 20.19
N HIS A 274 6.75 6.39 20.94
CA HIS A 274 7.57 5.21 21.17
C HIS A 274 7.05 3.93 20.48
N LEU A 275 5.86 3.94 19.88
CA LEU A 275 5.32 2.76 19.17
C LEU A 275 6.35 2.14 18.21
N ALA A 276 7.00 2.98 17.40
CA ALA A 276 7.94 2.53 16.38
C ALA A 276 9.23 1.90 16.96
N ASP A 277 9.63 2.28 18.18
CA ASP A 277 10.80 1.71 18.83
C ASP A 277 10.59 0.24 19.22
N PHE A 278 9.32 -0.15 19.41
CA PHE A 278 8.91 -1.52 19.71
C PHE A 278 8.35 -2.26 18.48
N GLY A 279 8.35 -1.63 17.29
CA GLY A 279 7.88 -2.24 16.05
C GLY A 279 6.37 -2.13 15.81
N PHE A 280 5.68 -1.27 16.57
CA PHE A 280 4.25 -1.01 16.41
C PHE A 280 3.98 0.29 15.64
N ILE A 281 2.79 0.37 15.08
CA ILE A 281 2.19 1.58 14.50
C ILE A 281 0.80 1.79 15.07
N LEU A 282 0.34 3.04 15.13
CA LEU A 282 -1.07 3.35 15.27
C LEU A 282 -1.74 3.03 13.93
N ARG A 283 -2.63 2.04 13.92
CA ARG A 283 -3.15 1.49 12.66
C ARG A 283 -4.17 2.37 11.97
N TYR A 284 -5.02 3.02 12.75
CA TYR A 284 -6.15 3.81 12.26
C TYR A 284 -6.09 5.25 12.81
N PRO A 285 -5.18 6.09 12.29
CA PRO A 285 -5.05 7.49 12.71
C PRO A 285 -6.27 8.33 12.31
N GLU A 286 -6.54 9.40 13.06
CA GLU A 286 -7.72 10.25 12.90
C GLU A 286 -7.78 10.93 11.53
N ASP A 287 -6.64 11.36 11.00
CA ASP A 287 -6.50 12.06 9.72
C ASP A 287 -6.44 11.12 8.49
N LYS A 288 -6.56 9.80 8.70
CA LYS A 288 -6.40 8.77 7.66
C LYS A 288 -7.63 7.87 7.46
N VAL A 289 -8.78 8.28 7.95
CA VAL A 289 -10.05 7.53 7.83
C VAL A 289 -10.39 7.23 6.35
N ASP A 290 -10.16 8.19 5.47
CA ASP A 290 -10.42 8.04 4.03
C ASP A 290 -9.47 7.03 3.34
N ILE A 291 -8.31 6.76 3.95
CA ILE A 291 -7.32 5.81 3.44
C ILE A 291 -7.59 4.42 3.99
N THR A 292 -7.75 4.29 5.30
CA THR A 292 -7.91 2.99 5.95
C THR A 292 -9.33 2.42 5.81
N GLY A 293 -10.32 3.31 5.62
CA GLY A 293 -11.73 2.97 5.59
C GLY A 293 -12.33 2.63 6.96
N TYR A 294 -11.56 2.79 8.04
CA TYR A 294 -11.99 2.62 9.43
C TYR A 294 -11.93 3.96 10.17
N GLY A 295 -12.78 4.12 11.18
CA GLY A 295 -12.76 5.26 12.08
C GLY A 295 -11.43 5.34 12.85
N TYR A 296 -11.22 6.48 13.51
CA TYR A 296 -10.10 6.64 14.44
C TYR A 296 -10.16 5.64 15.59
N GLU A 297 -9.07 4.93 15.82
CA GLU A 297 -8.93 4.00 16.94
C GLU A 297 -7.61 4.26 17.67
N SER A 298 -7.66 5.08 18.72
CA SER A 298 -6.49 5.48 19.50
C SER A 298 -5.81 4.30 20.21
N TRP A 299 -6.55 3.23 20.44
CA TRP A 299 -6.16 2.03 21.18
C TRP A 299 -5.58 0.91 20.30
N HIS A 300 -5.88 0.90 19.00
CA HIS A 300 -5.54 -0.20 18.10
C HIS A 300 -4.14 -0.04 17.52
N ILE A 301 -3.22 -0.92 17.92
CA ILE A 301 -1.86 -0.94 17.41
C ILE A 301 -1.57 -2.21 16.63
N ARG A 302 -0.76 -2.05 15.59
CA ARG A 302 -0.33 -3.13 14.71
C ARG A 302 1.18 -3.28 14.72
N TYR A 303 1.65 -4.51 14.93
CA TYR A 303 3.07 -4.85 14.80
C TYR A 303 3.44 -5.05 13.33
N VAL A 304 4.51 -4.39 12.90
CA VAL A 304 5.05 -4.46 11.53
C VAL A 304 6.58 -4.67 11.53
N GLY A 305 7.18 -4.81 12.71
CA GLY A 305 8.63 -4.84 12.90
C GLY A 305 9.25 -3.44 13.00
N LYS A 306 10.38 -3.34 13.72
CA LYS A 306 10.97 -2.04 14.10
C LYS A 306 11.36 -1.18 12.91
N ASP A 307 11.93 -1.78 11.87
CA ASP A 307 12.41 -1.01 10.71
C ASP A 307 11.25 -0.41 9.91
N VAL A 308 10.21 -1.20 9.64
CA VAL A 308 9.01 -0.72 8.93
C VAL A 308 8.23 0.27 9.77
N ALA A 309 8.08 0.02 11.09
CA ALA A 309 7.40 0.96 11.98
C ALA A 309 8.07 2.34 11.99
N LYS A 310 9.41 2.39 12.02
CA LYS A 310 10.18 3.65 11.93
C LYS A 310 10.02 4.34 10.58
N GLN A 311 9.95 3.59 9.48
CA GLN A 311 9.70 4.17 8.15
C GLN A 311 8.30 4.79 8.08
N ILE A 312 7.28 4.07 8.55
CA ILE A 312 5.88 4.55 8.61
C ILE A 312 5.78 5.79 9.50
N TYR A 313 6.36 5.74 10.70
CA TYR A 313 6.37 6.88 11.62
C TYR A 313 7.02 8.13 11.00
N LYS A 314 8.18 7.96 10.34
CA LYS A 314 8.92 9.06 9.70
C LYS A 314 8.20 9.64 8.48
N SER A 315 7.53 8.80 7.70
CA SER A 315 6.84 9.22 6.47
C SER A 315 5.42 9.75 6.72
N GLY A 316 4.80 9.44 7.86
CA GLY A 316 3.40 9.73 8.16
C GLY A 316 2.41 8.94 7.31
N LEU A 317 2.88 7.84 6.69
CA LEU A 317 2.02 6.92 5.92
C LEU A 317 1.25 5.97 6.84
N THR A 318 0.11 5.49 6.37
CA THR A 318 -0.54 4.30 6.93
C THR A 318 0.16 3.04 6.43
N LEU A 319 -0.16 1.87 7.01
CA LEU A 319 0.33 0.58 6.48
C LEU A 319 -0.20 0.32 5.05
N ASP A 320 -1.43 0.76 4.75
CA ASP A 320 -2.01 0.65 3.40
C ASP A 320 -1.23 1.49 2.37
N GLU A 321 -0.91 2.74 2.70
CA GLU A 321 -0.11 3.62 1.84
C GLU A 321 1.33 3.10 1.69
N TYR A 322 1.93 2.61 2.78
CA TYR A 322 3.28 2.04 2.77
C TYR A 322 3.36 0.81 1.85
N ASP A 323 2.37 -0.08 1.94
CA ASP A 323 2.30 -1.27 1.08
C ASP A 323 2.06 -0.91 -0.39
N ALA A 324 1.16 0.04 -0.65
CA ALA A 324 0.85 0.53 -1.98
C ALA A 324 2.04 1.21 -2.68
N ARG A 325 3.03 1.67 -1.92
CA ARG A 325 4.25 2.34 -2.40
C ARG A 325 5.48 1.43 -2.44
N LYS A 326 5.34 0.15 -2.22
CA LYS A 326 6.44 -0.80 -2.42
C LYS A 326 6.78 -0.90 -3.90
N GLU A 327 8.08 -0.86 -4.19
CA GLU A 327 8.62 -1.19 -5.51
C GLU A 327 8.25 -2.64 -5.86
N GLN A 328 7.96 -2.90 -7.12
CA GLN A 328 7.64 -4.24 -7.64
C GLN A 328 8.88 -4.89 -8.27
#